data_544e69d02182581cde0d1d7ad18f584c
#
_entry.id   544e69d02182581cde0d1d7ad18f584c
#
_cell.length_a   1.000
_cell.length_b   1.000
_cell.length_c   1.000
_cell.angle_alpha   90.00
_cell.angle_beta   90.00
_cell.angle_gamma   90.00
#
_symmetry.space_group_name_H-M   'P 1'
#
loop_
_entity.id
_entity.type
_entity.pdbx_description
1 polymer ?
#
loop_
_entity_poly.entity_id
_entity_poly.type
_entity_poly.pdbx_seq_one_letter_code
_entity_poly.pdbx_strand_id
1 'polypeptide(L)'
;ALTADDISLSGTLINSSTKGVGAGGFIALNADTISIVGGSALESDSFSSGDGGEIIFSADSAFNLTNARIEAEALGSGAGGLVEIKAPEIALGQDSEINISALSGSGDAGVLNITGTSLALDNSLIATKTLTVGNAGQVTLTADAITATDSTIQGETLGAGQGADIFLLAADISLTGTRLDSSTLGSGAGGFIRLSGSAVLVDGSTLITETEGAGKGGTIFIAADRMDILNQGNLNGRSSGGSGDAGSISISTGELNIDNGLITLVTTTPGSGGDLVIDTGTLRLNQSTLSASANSDGNAGRIEIAAVEGSLLNNSVISSDTTGNGVGGDILIKANKLNIFSQAGISSSATGASDAGDVTLLVPEILQIVGGSIQTTSALSGGGSINIQTLNRIRIDQSIISASANGVTESSGGGNINIDPELFTIRQSQIVAQANAGTGGNID
;
A
#
# COMPACT_ATOMS: atom_id res chain seq x y z
N ALA A 1 -10.38 -32.77 -20.21
CA ALA A 1 -10.74 -32.85 -18.79
C ALA A 1 -10.40 -34.27 -18.28
N LEU A 2 -9.85 -34.34 -17.11
CA LEU A 2 -9.61 -35.57 -16.36
C LEU A 2 -10.50 -35.55 -15.11
N THR A 3 -11.13 -36.68 -14.82
CA THR A 3 -11.99 -36.83 -13.65
C THR A 3 -11.69 -38.17 -12.96
N ALA A 4 -11.44 -38.15 -11.67
CA ALA A 4 -11.14 -39.30 -10.84
C ALA A 4 -11.51 -39.00 -9.37
N ASP A 5 -11.48 -40.02 -8.50
CA ASP A 5 -11.62 -39.78 -7.05
C ASP A 5 -10.39 -38.98 -6.53
N ASP A 6 -9.17 -39.39 -6.93
CA ASP A 6 -7.93 -38.68 -6.60
C ASP A 6 -7.08 -38.50 -7.86
N ILE A 7 -6.51 -37.30 -8.01
CA ILE A 7 -5.52 -36.98 -9.05
C ILE A 7 -4.20 -36.63 -8.41
N SER A 8 -3.17 -37.44 -8.68
CA SER A 8 -1.79 -37.20 -8.24
C SER A 8 -0.85 -37.13 -9.44
N LEU A 9 -0.18 -36.00 -9.61
CA LEU A 9 0.80 -35.74 -10.64
C LEU A 9 2.18 -35.56 -9.99
N SER A 10 3.17 -36.34 -10.41
CA SER A 10 4.55 -36.21 -9.93
C SER A 10 5.53 -36.31 -11.09
N GLY A 11 6.36 -35.27 -11.28
CA GLY A 11 7.28 -35.19 -12.42
C GLY A 11 6.57 -35.26 -13.79
N THR A 12 5.34 -34.78 -13.87
CA THR A 12 4.44 -34.98 -15.00
C THR A 12 4.25 -33.67 -15.76
N LEU A 13 4.31 -33.73 -17.10
CA LEU A 13 3.93 -32.64 -17.99
C LEU A 13 2.55 -32.90 -18.59
N ILE A 14 1.61 -31.97 -18.38
CA ILE A 14 0.35 -31.88 -19.13
C ILE A 14 0.43 -30.58 -19.93
N ASN A 15 0.49 -30.70 -21.26
CA ASN A 15 0.69 -29.55 -22.14
C ASN A 15 -0.44 -29.47 -23.20
N SER A 16 -1.10 -28.35 -23.25
CA SER A 16 -2.13 -27.97 -24.23
C SER A 16 -1.78 -26.68 -24.98
N SER A 17 -0.48 -26.34 -25.04
CA SER A 17 0.00 -25.10 -25.64
C SER A 17 -0.06 -25.13 -27.18
N THR A 18 -0.13 -23.94 -27.79
CA THR A 18 -0.14 -23.78 -29.26
C THR A 18 1.11 -23.04 -29.76
N LYS A 19 1.67 -23.50 -30.89
CA LYS A 19 2.74 -22.80 -31.62
C LYS A 19 2.21 -21.97 -32.78
N GLY A 20 0.94 -22.15 -33.14
CA GLY A 20 0.27 -21.41 -34.21
C GLY A 20 -0.41 -20.13 -33.71
N VAL A 21 -1.25 -19.55 -34.58
CA VAL A 21 -1.95 -18.29 -34.27
C VAL A 21 -3.19 -18.46 -33.36
N GLY A 22 -3.52 -19.70 -32.99
CA GLY A 22 -4.64 -19.98 -32.09
C GLY A 22 -4.30 -19.76 -30.63
N ALA A 23 -5.31 -19.69 -29.79
CA ALA A 23 -5.13 -19.65 -28.33
C ALA A 23 -4.56 -20.99 -27.80
N GLY A 24 -4.00 -20.98 -26.60
CA GLY A 24 -3.72 -22.17 -25.82
C GLY A 24 -4.99 -23.01 -25.65
N GLY A 25 -4.83 -24.27 -25.27
CA GLY A 25 -5.97 -25.18 -25.13
C GLY A 25 -6.64 -25.07 -23.76
N PHE A 26 -7.35 -26.13 -23.42
CA PHE A 26 -8.10 -26.25 -22.17
C PHE A 26 -7.66 -27.48 -21.39
N ILE A 27 -7.28 -27.27 -20.13
CA ILE A 27 -6.95 -28.31 -19.15
C ILE A 27 -7.96 -28.23 -18.01
N ALA A 28 -8.67 -29.31 -17.71
CA ALA A 28 -9.51 -29.38 -16.53
C ALA A 28 -9.25 -30.66 -15.74
N LEU A 29 -9.05 -30.50 -14.43
CA LEU A 29 -8.91 -31.61 -13.48
C LEU A 29 -10.01 -31.51 -12.43
N ASN A 30 -10.80 -32.61 -12.29
CA ASN A 30 -11.87 -32.72 -11.30
C ASN A 30 -11.62 -33.95 -10.42
N ALA A 31 -11.57 -33.81 -9.11
CA ALA A 31 -11.36 -34.92 -8.18
C ALA A 31 -11.83 -34.56 -6.77
N ASP A 32 -11.83 -35.53 -5.86
CA ASP A 32 -11.96 -35.25 -4.43
C ASP A 32 -10.67 -34.55 -3.94
N THR A 33 -9.50 -35.12 -4.32
CA THR A 33 -8.22 -34.46 -4.05
C THR A 33 -7.38 -34.30 -5.33
N ILE A 34 -6.68 -33.15 -5.45
CA ILE A 34 -5.73 -32.88 -6.53
C ILE A 34 -4.38 -32.56 -5.90
N SER A 35 -3.35 -33.34 -6.25
CA SER A 35 -1.99 -33.13 -5.80
C SER A 35 -1.03 -33.06 -6.98
N ILE A 36 -0.33 -31.94 -7.14
CA ILE A 36 0.60 -31.65 -8.23
C ILE A 36 1.95 -31.33 -7.60
N VAL A 37 2.93 -32.25 -7.78
CA VAL A 37 4.18 -32.20 -7.03
C VAL A 37 5.42 -32.55 -7.89
N GLY A 38 6.59 -32.33 -7.32
CA GLY A 38 7.84 -32.93 -7.80
C GLY A 38 8.28 -32.51 -9.19
N GLY A 39 8.19 -31.26 -9.53
CA GLY A 39 8.56 -30.71 -10.84
C GLY A 39 7.51 -30.93 -11.93
N SER A 40 6.27 -31.21 -11.54
CA SER A 40 5.16 -31.29 -12.52
C SER A 40 4.88 -29.94 -13.13
N ALA A 41 4.43 -29.93 -14.40
CA ALA A 41 4.03 -28.73 -15.12
C ALA A 41 2.70 -28.94 -15.84
N LEU A 42 1.80 -27.96 -15.72
CA LEU A 42 0.58 -27.85 -16.51
C LEU A 42 0.69 -26.59 -17.35
N GLU A 43 0.73 -26.74 -18.67
CA GLU A 43 1.01 -25.66 -19.60
C GLU A 43 -0.11 -25.52 -20.63
N SER A 44 -0.62 -24.32 -20.80
CA SER A 44 -1.61 -24.00 -21.83
C SER A 44 -1.28 -22.66 -22.49
N ASP A 45 -0.07 -22.57 -23.01
CA ASP A 45 0.52 -21.33 -23.53
C ASP A 45 0.19 -21.09 -24.99
N SER A 46 0.29 -19.83 -25.40
CA SER A 46 0.32 -19.44 -26.81
C SER A 46 1.68 -18.84 -27.17
N PHE A 47 2.34 -19.42 -28.17
CA PHE A 47 3.66 -18.99 -28.65
C PHE A 47 3.57 -17.97 -29.80
N SER A 48 2.37 -17.56 -30.23
CA SER A 48 2.15 -16.67 -31.36
C SER A 48 1.14 -15.57 -31.01
N SER A 49 0.17 -15.28 -31.86
CA SER A 49 -0.77 -14.19 -31.66
C SER A 49 -2.03 -14.54 -30.89
N GLY A 50 -2.22 -15.81 -30.54
CA GLY A 50 -3.35 -16.23 -29.72
C GLY A 50 -3.13 -15.97 -28.23
N ASP A 51 -4.21 -15.99 -27.49
CA ASP A 51 -4.17 -15.85 -26.03
C ASP A 51 -3.67 -17.13 -25.35
N GLY A 52 -3.17 -17.03 -24.14
CA GLY A 52 -2.94 -18.17 -23.25
C GLY A 52 -4.24 -18.99 -23.09
N GLY A 53 -4.12 -20.25 -22.71
CA GLY A 53 -5.30 -21.09 -22.58
C GLY A 53 -5.96 -21.02 -21.22
N GLU A 54 -6.81 -21.99 -20.95
CA GLU A 54 -7.60 -22.06 -19.73
C GLU A 54 -7.24 -23.31 -18.92
N ILE A 55 -6.94 -23.17 -17.64
CA ILE A 55 -6.62 -24.27 -16.73
C ILE A 55 -7.54 -24.20 -15.52
N ILE A 56 -8.37 -25.23 -15.32
CA ILE A 56 -9.36 -25.26 -14.25
C ILE A 56 -9.16 -26.47 -13.36
N PHE A 57 -9.14 -26.21 -12.05
CA PHE A 57 -9.12 -27.23 -11.01
C PHE A 57 -10.37 -27.14 -10.14
N SER A 58 -11.02 -28.27 -9.95
CA SER A 58 -12.12 -28.42 -9.00
C SER A 58 -11.85 -29.63 -8.11
N ALA A 59 -11.59 -29.38 -6.85
CA ALA A 59 -11.44 -30.44 -5.86
C ALA A 59 -12.53 -30.32 -4.78
N ASP A 60 -13.12 -31.47 -4.42
CA ASP A 60 -14.19 -31.48 -3.42
C ASP A 60 -13.64 -31.37 -1.98
N SER A 61 -12.37 -31.74 -1.77
CA SER A 61 -11.69 -31.67 -0.48
C SER A 61 -10.44 -30.81 -0.50
N ALA A 62 -9.42 -31.14 -1.32
CA ALA A 62 -8.14 -30.45 -1.26
C ALA A 62 -7.44 -30.30 -2.62
N PHE A 63 -6.75 -29.16 -2.78
CA PHE A 63 -5.81 -28.87 -3.87
C PHE A 63 -4.43 -28.55 -3.31
N ASN A 64 -3.41 -29.30 -3.75
CA ASN A 64 -2.02 -29.09 -3.35
C ASN A 64 -1.13 -28.90 -4.58
N LEU A 65 -0.36 -27.82 -4.58
CA LEU A 65 0.69 -27.54 -5.54
C LEU A 65 2.01 -27.39 -4.77
N THR A 66 3.02 -28.25 -5.03
CA THR A 66 4.28 -28.21 -4.31
C THR A 66 5.45 -28.52 -5.25
N ASN A 67 6.41 -27.60 -5.35
CA ASN A 67 7.51 -27.69 -6.29
C ASN A 67 7.01 -28.07 -7.69
N ALA A 68 6.06 -27.30 -8.21
CA ALA A 68 5.38 -27.55 -9.47
C ALA A 68 4.88 -26.22 -10.05
N ARG A 69 4.54 -26.21 -11.34
CA ARG A 69 4.12 -24.99 -12.01
C ARG A 69 2.84 -25.16 -12.81
N ILE A 70 2.09 -24.06 -12.90
CA ILE A 70 0.89 -23.89 -13.73
C ILE A 70 1.13 -22.66 -14.60
N GLU A 71 1.09 -22.84 -15.93
CA GLU A 71 1.37 -21.79 -16.91
C GLU A 71 0.24 -21.68 -17.91
N ALA A 72 -0.29 -20.47 -18.09
CA ALA A 72 -1.24 -20.11 -19.12
C ALA A 72 -0.83 -18.77 -19.74
N GLU A 73 0.36 -18.75 -20.32
CA GLU A 73 1.04 -17.54 -20.76
C GLU A 73 0.75 -17.21 -22.24
N ALA A 74 0.87 -15.94 -22.57
CA ALA A 74 1.04 -15.47 -23.93
C ALA A 74 2.50 -15.08 -24.17
N LEU A 75 3.23 -15.92 -24.89
CA LEU A 75 4.62 -15.69 -25.30
C LEU A 75 4.70 -14.89 -26.61
N GLY A 76 3.58 -14.71 -27.28
CA GLY A 76 3.41 -13.89 -28.49
C GLY A 76 2.61 -12.61 -28.20
N SER A 77 1.78 -12.16 -29.16
CA SER A 77 1.04 -10.88 -29.04
C SER A 77 -0.34 -11.00 -28.40
N GLY A 78 -0.76 -12.18 -27.99
CA GLY A 78 -2.03 -12.42 -27.31
C GLY A 78 -2.01 -12.03 -25.83
N ALA A 79 -3.17 -12.12 -25.18
CA ALA A 79 -3.30 -11.94 -23.74
C ALA A 79 -2.95 -13.24 -22.98
N GLY A 80 -2.57 -13.13 -21.71
CA GLY A 80 -2.44 -14.26 -20.80
C GLY A 80 -3.79 -15.01 -20.65
N GLY A 81 -3.74 -16.26 -20.19
CA GLY A 81 -4.91 -17.11 -20.07
C GLY A 81 -5.69 -16.95 -18.77
N LEU A 82 -6.45 -17.97 -18.44
CA LEU A 82 -7.21 -18.08 -17.19
C LEU A 82 -6.75 -19.29 -16.38
N VAL A 83 -6.51 -19.07 -15.10
CA VAL A 83 -6.34 -20.16 -14.13
C VAL A 83 -7.41 -20.03 -13.05
N GLU A 84 -8.14 -21.11 -12.82
CA GLU A 84 -9.17 -21.18 -11.79
C GLU A 84 -8.91 -22.39 -10.88
N ILE A 85 -8.88 -22.15 -9.56
CA ILE A 85 -8.68 -23.20 -8.54
C ILE A 85 -9.83 -23.11 -7.53
N LYS A 86 -10.58 -24.20 -7.39
CA LYS A 86 -11.66 -24.34 -6.40
C LYS A 86 -11.43 -25.56 -5.56
N ALA A 87 -11.29 -25.39 -4.26
CA ALA A 87 -11.25 -26.47 -3.27
C ALA A 87 -11.51 -25.91 -1.86
N PRO A 88 -12.05 -26.68 -0.92
CA PRO A 88 -12.13 -26.27 0.47
C PRO A 88 -10.76 -25.94 1.07
N GLU A 89 -9.78 -26.81 0.88
CA GLU A 89 -8.41 -26.63 1.34
C GLU A 89 -7.46 -26.45 0.14
N ILE A 90 -6.71 -25.34 0.12
CA ILE A 90 -5.77 -25.02 -0.94
C ILE A 90 -4.41 -24.71 -0.35
N ALA A 91 -3.39 -25.46 -0.78
CA ALA A 91 -2.00 -25.22 -0.40
C ALA A 91 -1.12 -25.04 -1.64
N LEU A 92 -0.47 -23.89 -1.73
CA LEU A 92 0.60 -23.60 -2.67
C LEU A 92 1.89 -23.53 -1.86
N GLY A 93 2.75 -24.54 -1.95
CA GLY A 93 3.92 -24.67 -1.08
C GLY A 93 5.21 -24.89 -1.83
N GLN A 94 6.31 -24.57 -1.19
CA GLN A 94 7.69 -24.87 -1.56
C GLN A 94 8.01 -24.74 -3.06
N ASP A 95 8.34 -23.53 -3.50
CA ASP A 95 8.72 -23.24 -4.89
C ASP A 95 7.62 -23.56 -5.92
N SER A 96 6.36 -23.41 -5.52
CA SER A 96 5.22 -23.49 -6.45
C SER A 96 5.09 -22.21 -7.25
N GLU A 97 4.73 -22.34 -8.52
CA GLU A 97 4.55 -21.19 -9.42
C GLU A 97 3.22 -21.27 -10.17
N ILE A 98 2.50 -20.15 -10.20
CA ILE A 98 1.37 -19.94 -11.10
C ILE A 98 1.69 -18.72 -11.95
N ASN A 99 1.82 -18.89 -13.27
CA ASN A 99 2.23 -17.84 -14.19
C ASN A 99 1.22 -17.69 -15.34
N ILE A 100 0.62 -16.51 -15.43
CA ILE A 100 -0.36 -16.16 -16.45
C ILE A 100 -0.02 -14.83 -17.13
N SER A 101 1.25 -14.66 -17.40
CA SER A 101 1.85 -13.43 -17.93
C SER A 101 1.68 -13.29 -19.44
N ALA A 102 1.75 -12.07 -19.95
CA ALA A 102 1.91 -11.75 -21.35
C ALA A 102 3.32 -11.21 -21.60
N LEU A 103 4.18 -12.01 -22.24
CA LEU A 103 5.62 -11.73 -22.27
C LEU A 103 6.08 -10.98 -23.52
N SER A 104 5.23 -10.86 -24.54
CA SER A 104 5.55 -10.05 -25.73
C SER A 104 4.29 -9.48 -26.40
N GLY A 105 4.47 -8.54 -27.33
CA GLY A 105 3.36 -7.93 -28.06
C GLY A 105 2.60 -6.88 -27.24
N SER A 106 1.27 -6.83 -27.38
CA SER A 106 0.41 -5.83 -26.76
C SER A 106 -0.72 -6.43 -25.89
N GLY A 107 -0.71 -7.74 -25.68
CA GLY A 107 -1.72 -8.40 -24.85
C GLY A 107 -1.59 -8.07 -23.38
N ASP A 108 -2.72 -8.04 -22.68
CA ASP A 108 -2.76 -7.94 -21.23
C ASP A 108 -2.37 -9.28 -20.60
N ALA A 109 -1.86 -9.30 -19.38
CA ALA A 109 -1.69 -10.56 -18.64
C ALA A 109 -3.05 -11.17 -18.27
N GLY A 110 -3.03 -12.43 -17.86
CA GLY A 110 -4.24 -13.20 -17.63
C GLY A 110 -4.88 -13.02 -16.24
N VAL A 111 -5.79 -13.90 -15.91
CA VAL A 111 -6.61 -13.86 -14.70
C VAL A 111 -6.39 -15.11 -13.85
N LEU A 112 -6.15 -14.93 -12.56
CA LEU A 112 -6.15 -15.99 -11.56
C LEU A 112 -7.32 -15.83 -10.59
N ASN A 113 -8.12 -16.88 -10.45
CA ASN A 113 -9.15 -16.96 -9.42
C ASN A 113 -8.92 -18.18 -8.53
N ILE A 114 -8.71 -17.96 -7.24
CA ILE A 114 -8.62 -19.03 -6.24
C ILE A 114 -9.76 -18.86 -5.25
N THR A 115 -10.54 -19.92 -5.03
CA THR A 115 -11.67 -19.90 -4.12
C THR A 115 -11.66 -21.14 -3.22
N GLY A 116 -11.68 -20.94 -1.91
CA GLY A 116 -11.68 -22.01 -0.92
C GLY A 116 -12.21 -21.58 0.44
N THR A 117 -12.08 -22.45 1.42
CA THR A 117 -12.29 -22.14 2.85
C THR A 117 -10.95 -21.75 3.48
N SER A 118 -9.88 -22.48 3.17
CA SER A 118 -8.53 -22.21 3.65
C SER A 118 -7.57 -22.14 2.45
N LEU A 119 -6.79 -21.06 2.39
CA LEU A 119 -5.76 -20.86 1.39
C LEU A 119 -4.41 -20.57 2.08
N ALA A 120 -3.44 -21.43 1.86
CA ALA A 120 -2.07 -21.27 2.34
C ALA A 120 -1.10 -21.11 1.16
N LEU A 121 -0.29 -20.08 1.20
CA LEU A 121 0.85 -19.86 0.32
C LEU A 121 2.12 -19.91 1.19
N ASP A 122 3.07 -20.76 0.83
CA ASP A 122 4.33 -20.91 1.55
C ASP A 122 5.48 -20.97 0.55
N ASN A 123 6.35 -19.95 0.54
CA ASN A 123 7.44 -19.79 -0.43
C ASN A 123 6.96 -20.00 -1.89
N SER A 124 5.88 -19.34 -2.27
CA SER A 124 5.19 -19.53 -3.55
C SER A 124 5.19 -18.26 -4.39
N LEU A 125 5.13 -18.42 -5.71
CA LEU A 125 5.07 -17.35 -6.68
C LEU A 125 3.76 -17.38 -7.47
N ILE A 126 3.06 -16.25 -7.48
CA ILE A 126 1.97 -15.96 -8.42
C ILE A 126 2.39 -14.78 -9.28
N ALA A 127 2.41 -14.94 -10.61
CA ALA A 127 2.82 -13.90 -11.54
C ALA A 127 1.78 -13.64 -12.63
N THR A 128 1.42 -12.36 -12.81
CA THR A 128 0.52 -11.88 -13.87
C THR A 128 1.14 -10.66 -14.55
N LYS A 129 2.35 -10.81 -15.06
CA LYS A 129 3.19 -9.72 -15.58
C LYS A 129 2.96 -9.42 -17.05
N THR A 130 3.24 -8.18 -17.45
CA THR A 130 3.48 -7.84 -18.86
C THR A 130 4.85 -7.20 -19.05
N LEU A 131 5.52 -7.57 -20.12
CA LEU A 131 6.83 -6.98 -20.46
C LEU A 131 6.72 -5.81 -21.44
N THR A 132 5.51 -5.51 -21.92
CA THR A 132 5.25 -4.58 -23.02
C THR A 132 4.15 -3.57 -22.67
N VAL A 133 3.31 -3.19 -23.62
CA VAL A 133 2.31 -2.12 -23.45
C VAL A 133 0.98 -2.58 -22.86
N GLY A 134 0.77 -3.90 -22.72
CA GLY A 134 -0.44 -4.47 -22.08
C GLY A 134 -0.48 -4.21 -20.57
N ASN A 135 -1.66 -4.28 -19.99
CA ASN A 135 -1.83 -4.21 -18.55
C ASN A 135 -1.40 -5.53 -17.90
N ALA A 136 -0.88 -5.45 -16.68
CA ALA A 136 -0.76 -6.64 -15.85
C ALA A 136 -2.15 -7.23 -15.54
N GLY A 137 -2.19 -8.49 -15.10
CA GLY A 137 -3.44 -9.22 -14.97
C GLY A 137 -4.19 -8.97 -13.66
N GLN A 138 -5.09 -9.89 -13.37
CA GLN A 138 -5.87 -9.85 -12.14
C GLN A 138 -5.61 -11.10 -11.30
N VAL A 139 -5.44 -10.93 -10.00
CA VAL A 139 -5.36 -12.01 -9.01
C VAL A 139 -6.47 -11.82 -7.98
N THR A 140 -7.35 -12.82 -7.87
CA THR A 140 -8.41 -12.84 -6.87
C THR A 140 -8.29 -14.09 -6.00
N LEU A 141 -8.01 -13.88 -4.72
CA LEU A 141 -7.94 -14.92 -3.70
C LEU A 141 -9.11 -14.73 -2.74
N THR A 142 -9.99 -15.73 -2.66
CA THR A 142 -11.18 -15.70 -1.79
C THR A 142 -11.21 -16.94 -0.90
N ALA A 143 -11.25 -16.74 0.42
CA ALA A 143 -11.33 -17.84 1.40
C ALA A 143 -11.94 -17.34 2.71
N ASP A 144 -12.16 -18.23 3.68
CA ASP A 144 -12.43 -17.78 5.06
C ASP A 144 -11.12 -17.35 5.72
N ALA A 145 -10.00 -18.04 5.42
CA ALA A 145 -8.66 -17.69 5.87
C ALA A 145 -7.64 -17.73 4.73
N ILE A 146 -6.83 -16.69 4.61
CA ILE A 146 -5.68 -16.58 3.69
C ILE A 146 -4.43 -16.40 4.53
N THR A 147 -3.48 -17.32 4.40
CA THR A 147 -2.16 -17.22 5.02
C THR A 147 -1.10 -17.24 3.93
N ALA A 148 -0.23 -16.23 3.88
CA ALA A 148 0.89 -16.20 2.96
C ALA A 148 2.19 -15.94 3.75
N THR A 149 3.14 -16.86 3.61
CA THR A 149 4.46 -16.79 4.26
C THR A 149 5.54 -16.83 3.18
N ASP A 150 6.48 -15.87 3.25
CA ASP A 150 7.64 -15.76 2.35
C ASP A 150 7.28 -15.89 0.86
N SER A 151 6.06 -15.50 0.50
CA SER A 151 5.49 -15.68 -0.83
C SER A 151 5.44 -14.37 -1.62
N THR A 152 5.31 -14.48 -2.93
CA THR A 152 5.22 -13.32 -3.81
C THR A 152 3.99 -13.42 -4.71
N ILE A 153 3.16 -12.37 -4.71
CA ILE A 153 2.10 -12.15 -5.70
C ILE A 153 2.47 -10.90 -6.47
N GLN A 154 2.79 -11.03 -7.75
CA GLN A 154 3.30 -9.94 -8.56
C GLN A 154 2.54 -9.78 -9.87
N GLY A 155 2.17 -8.54 -10.15
CA GLY A 155 1.55 -8.14 -11.38
C GLY A 155 2.18 -6.86 -11.89
N GLU A 156 3.46 -6.93 -12.24
CA GLU A 156 4.22 -5.78 -12.71
C GLU A 156 4.05 -5.59 -14.23
N THR A 157 4.08 -4.34 -14.67
CA THR A 157 4.24 -4.04 -16.10
C THR A 157 5.52 -3.24 -16.34
N LEU A 158 6.27 -3.65 -17.38
CA LEU A 158 7.49 -2.94 -17.81
C LEU A 158 7.18 -1.83 -18.83
N GLY A 159 6.02 -1.88 -19.46
CA GLY A 159 5.61 -0.97 -20.52
C GLY A 159 4.69 0.16 -20.09
N ALA A 160 3.78 0.56 -20.99
CA ALA A 160 2.83 1.64 -20.76
C ALA A 160 1.52 1.18 -20.09
N GLY A 161 1.33 -0.12 -19.84
CA GLY A 161 0.16 -0.67 -19.18
C GLY A 161 0.13 -0.39 -17.68
N GLN A 162 -1.01 -0.67 -17.06
CA GLN A 162 -1.20 -0.56 -15.62
C GLN A 162 -0.67 -1.80 -14.90
N GLY A 163 -0.24 -1.63 -13.64
CA GLY A 163 0.01 -2.74 -12.72
C GLY A 163 -1.24 -3.58 -12.47
N ALA A 164 -1.10 -4.76 -11.88
CA ALA A 164 -2.20 -5.70 -11.67
C ALA A 164 -3.24 -5.23 -10.65
N ASP A 165 -4.42 -5.84 -10.73
CA ASP A 165 -5.41 -5.79 -9.67
C ASP A 165 -5.28 -7.03 -8.79
N ILE A 166 -4.92 -6.86 -7.51
CA ILE A 166 -4.72 -7.93 -6.53
C ILE A 166 -5.78 -7.81 -5.44
N PHE A 167 -6.64 -8.83 -5.32
CA PHE A 167 -7.72 -8.89 -4.34
C PHE A 167 -7.53 -10.08 -3.40
N LEU A 168 -7.40 -9.81 -2.10
CA LEU A 168 -7.44 -10.82 -1.04
C LEU A 168 -8.69 -10.57 -0.20
N LEU A 169 -9.62 -11.51 -0.25
CA LEU A 169 -10.95 -11.42 0.36
C LEU A 169 -11.14 -12.59 1.33
N ALA A 170 -11.00 -12.36 2.62
CA ALA A 170 -11.13 -13.42 3.63
C ALA A 170 -11.52 -12.82 4.99
N ALA A 171 -12.10 -13.63 5.88
CA ALA A 171 -12.29 -13.18 7.26
C ALA A 171 -10.94 -12.88 7.93
N ASP A 172 -9.97 -13.79 7.75
CA ASP A 172 -8.62 -13.63 8.29
C ASP A 172 -7.58 -13.60 7.17
N ILE A 173 -6.81 -12.53 7.07
CA ILE A 173 -5.69 -12.36 6.14
C ILE A 173 -4.40 -12.19 6.93
N SER A 174 -3.47 -13.12 6.78
CA SER A 174 -2.14 -13.09 7.42
C SER A 174 -1.04 -13.12 6.38
N LEU A 175 -0.29 -12.03 6.27
CA LEU A 175 0.86 -11.90 5.40
C LEU A 175 2.12 -11.79 6.26
N THR A 176 3.04 -12.75 6.15
CA THR A 176 4.32 -12.76 6.86
C THR A 176 5.46 -12.88 5.85
N GLY A 177 6.39 -11.94 5.84
CA GLY A 177 7.51 -11.93 4.88
C GLY A 177 7.06 -11.89 3.41
N THR A 178 5.81 -11.59 3.13
CA THR A 178 5.18 -11.72 1.82
C THR A 178 5.20 -10.40 1.05
N ARG A 179 5.37 -10.50 -0.28
CA ARG A 179 5.33 -9.35 -1.19
C ARG A 179 4.09 -9.41 -2.09
N LEU A 180 3.25 -8.37 -2.02
CA LEU A 180 2.22 -8.07 -3.00
C LEU A 180 2.70 -6.91 -3.86
N ASP A 181 2.85 -7.11 -5.16
CA ASP A 181 3.43 -6.11 -6.04
C ASP A 181 2.57 -5.88 -7.28
N SER A 182 2.05 -4.67 -7.38
CA SER A 182 1.22 -4.20 -8.48
C SER A 182 1.82 -2.94 -9.12
N SER A 183 3.13 -2.93 -9.31
CA SER A 183 3.90 -1.78 -9.78
C SER A 183 3.95 -1.67 -11.30
N THR A 184 4.35 -0.50 -11.79
CA THR A 184 4.74 -0.31 -13.18
C THR A 184 6.11 0.36 -13.28
N LEU A 185 6.98 -0.18 -14.15
CA LEU A 185 8.27 0.42 -14.46
C LEU A 185 8.16 1.38 -15.65
N GLY A 186 7.09 1.27 -16.43
CA GLY A 186 6.84 2.09 -17.60
C GLY A 186 6.01 3.35 -17.32
N SER A 187 5.33 3.86 -18.34
CA SER A 187 4.53 5.08 -18.24
C SER A 187 3.10 4.86 -17.75
N GLY A 188 2.69 3.62 -17.50
CA GLY A 188 1.38 3.30 -16.94
C GLY A 188 1.27 3.65 -15.46
N ALA A 189 0.06 3.61 -14.93
CA ALA A 189 -0.17 3.76 -13.49
C ALA A 189 0.14 2.45 -12.75
N GLY A 190 0.54 2.54 -11.48
CA GLY A 190 0.51 1.39 -10.58
C GLY A 190 -0.91 0.82 -10.50
N GLY A 191 -1.05 -0.47 -10.16
CA GLY A 191 -2.36 -1.10 -10.12
C GLY A 191 -3.09 -0.93 -8.79
N PHE A 192 -3.89 -1.92 -8.44
CA PHE A 192 -4.76 -1.87 -7.28
C PHE A 192 -4.53 -3.08 -6.36
N ILE A 193 -4.32 -2.83 -5.07
CA ILE A 193 -4.27 -3.89 -4.06
C ILE A 193 -5.42 -3.67 -3.08
N ARG A 194 -6.25 -4.70 -2.89
CA ARG A 194 -7.33 -4.69 -1.92
C ARG A 194 -7.23 -5.86 -0.95
N LEU A 195 -7.22 -5.53 0.33
CA LEU A 195 -7.41 -6.48 1.41
C LEU A 195 -8.74 -6.21 2.09
N SER A 196 -9.58 -7.24 2.24
CA SER A 196 -10.90 -7.07 2.89
C SER A 196 -11.20 -8.27 3.78
N GLY A 197 -11.42 -8.02 5.08
CA GLY A 197 -11.67 -9.07 6.05
C GLY A 197 -12.03 -8.56 7.43
N SER A 198 -12.12 -9.45 8.41
CA SER A 198 -12.27 -9.06 9.83
C SER A 198 -10.91 -8.76 10.44
N ALA A 199 -9.90 -9.59 10.17
CA ALA A 199 -8.54 -9.36 10.64
C ALA A 199 -7.54 -9.35 9.47
N VAL A 200 -6.66 -8.34 9.46
CA VAL A 200 -5.57 -8.20 8.49
C VAL A 200 -4.25 -8.02 9.22
N LEU A 201 -3.31 -8.92 9.01
CA LEU A 201 -1.94 -8.84 9.50
C LEU A 201 -0.97 -8.64 8.33
N VAL A 202 -0.11 -7.61 8.45
CA VAL A 202 1.01 -7.33 7.54
C VAL A 202 2.29 -7.35 8.38
N ASP A 203 2.91 -8.51 8.52
CA ASP A 203 4.09 -8.74 9.37
C ASP A 203 5.35 -8.92 8.51
N GLY A 204 6.27 -7.98 8.56
CA GLY A 204 7.47 -7.97 7.72
C GLY A 204 7.17 -8.03 6.21
N SER A 205 5.94 -7.79 5.84
CA SER A 205 5.43 -7.93 4.46
C SER A 205 5.32 -6.57 3.76
N THR A 206 5.33 -6.60 2.42
CA THR A 206 5.30 -5.36 1.64
C THR A 206 4.17 -5.40 0.60
N LEU A 207 3.34 -4.36 0.60
CA LEU A 207 2.32 -4.10 -0.42
C LEU A 207 2.77 -2.91 -1.25
N ILE A 208 2.95 -3.09 -2.56
CA ILE A 208 3.55 -2.11 -3.46
C ILE A 208 2.64 -1.83 -4.64
N THR A 209 2.37 -0.54 -4.88
CA THR A 209 1.69 -0.04 -6.08
C THR A 209 2.47 1.12 -6.68
N GLU A 210 3.79 0.98 -6.73
CA GLU A 210 4.74 2.01 -7.16
C GLU A 210 4.70 2.24 -8.68
N THR A 211 5.04 3.44 -9.12
CA THR A 211 5.43 3.71 -10.51
C THR A 211 6.86 4.24 -10.59
N GLU A 212 7.64 3.69 -11.52
CA GLU A 212 8.96 4.20 -11.86
C GLU A 212 8.93 5.08 -13.12
N GLY A 213 7.79 5.16 -13.83
CA GLY A 213 7.58 5.94 -15.02
C GLY A 213 6.84 7.24 -14.79
N ALA A 214 6.20 7.76 -15.86
CA ALA A 214 5.43 9.00 -15.82
C ALA A 214 3.99 8.82 -15.30
N GLY A 215 3.55 7.59 -15.08
CA GLY A 215 2.22 7.29 -14.55
C GLY A 215 2.09 7.63 -13.07
N LYS A 216 0.87 7.64 -12.58
CA LYS A 216 0.56 7.81 -11.16
C LYS A 216 0.81 6.48 -10.41
N GLY A 217 1.32 6.54 -9.18
CA GLY A 217 1.31 5.39 -8.27
C GLY A 217 -0.10 4.82 -8.11
N GLY A 218 -0.20 3.52 -7.82
CA GLY A 218 -1.49 2.85 -7.72
C GLY A 218 -2.23 3.09 -6.41
N THR A 219 -3.22 2.26 -6.13
CA THR A 219 -4.06 2.39 -4.94
C THR A 219 -3.97 1.16 -4.07
N ILE A 220 -3.80 1.36 -2.76
CA ILE A 220 -3.97 0.32 -1.74
C ILE A 220 -5.23 0.64 -0.94
N PHE A 221 -6.16 -0.30 -0.90
CA PHE A 221 -7.40 -0.20 -0.15
C PHE A 221 -7.51 -1.35 0.86
N ILE A 222 -7.69 -1.01 2.14
CA ILE A 222 -7.83 -2.00 3.20
C ILE A 222 -9.10 -1.72 4.00
N ALA A 223 -9.94 -2.75 4.14
CA ALA A 223 -11.14 -2.70 4.96
C ALA A 223 -11.16 -3.91 5.90
N ALA A 224 -11.11 -3.66 7.23
CA ALA A 224 -11.07 -4.71 8.24
C ALA A 224 -11.68 -4.25 9.57
N ASP A 225 -12.06 -5.18 10.44
CA ASP A 225 -12.40 -4.80 11.83
C ASP A 225 -11.12 -4.48 12.60
N ARG A 226 -10.05 -5.25 12.37
CA ARG A 226 -8.72 -5.04 12.94
C ARG A 226 -7.63 -5.15 11.90
N MET A 227 -6.64 -4.25 11.97
CA MET A 227 -5.43 -4.30 11.16
C MET A 227 -4.18 -4.10 12.02
N ASP A 228 -3.20 -4.98 11.83
CA ASP A 228 -1.87 -4.87 12.41
C ASP A 228 -0.81 -4.78 11.30
N ILE A 229 0.07 -3.78 11.37
CA ILE A 229 1.27 -3.64 10.54
C ILE A 229 2.47 -3.73 11.48
N LEU A 230 3.23 -4.79 11.38
CA LEU A 230 4.28 -5.15 12.33
C LEU A 230 5.64 -5.36 11.64
N ASN A 231 6.72 -5.25 12.41
CA ASN A 231 8.05 -5.73 12.04
C ASN A 231 8.53 -5.25 10.66
N GLN A 232 8.47 -3.95 10.41
CA GLN A 232 8.78 -3.32 9.12
C GLN A 232 7.76 -3.63 8.00
N GLY A 233 6.55 -4.05 8.36
CA GLY A 233 5.45 -4.12 7.41
C GLY A 233 5.30 -2.79 6.67
N ASN A 234 5.13 -2.82 5.35
CA ASN A 234 5.22 -1.63 4.52
C ASN A 234 4.09 -1.57 3.48
N LEU A 235 3.36 -0.46 3.48
CA LEU A 235 2.42 -0.10 2.43
C LEU A 235 3.03 1.02 1.59
N ASN A 236 3.30 0.76 0.31
CA ASN A 236 4.07 1.65 -0.55
C ASN A 236 3.32 1.97 -1.85
N GLY A 237 2.88 3.21 -2.00
CA GLY A 237 2.26 3.74 -3.22
C GLY A 237 3.07 4.89 -3.84
N ARG A 238 4.39 4.85 -3.76
CA ARG A 238 5.28 5.94 -4.18
C ARG A 238 5.41 6.06 -5.71
N SER A 239 5.93 7.20 -6.14
CA SER A 239 6.45 7.42 -7.49
C SER A 239 7.94 7.74 -7.42
N SER A 240 8.77 6.96 -8.13
CA SER A 240 10.24 7.06 -8.05
C SER A 240 10.92 7.43 -9.37
N GLY A 241 10.20 7.43 -10.49
CA GLY A 241 10.71 7.82 -11.81
C GLY A 241 9.75 8.76 -12.53
N GLY A 242 10.18 9.38 -13.62
CA GLY A 242 9.33 10.23 -14.45
C GLY A 242 8.75 11.46 -13.74
N SER A 243 7.49 11.80 -14.04
CA SER A 243 6.78 12.98 -13.50
C SER A 243 5.44 12.62 -12.86
N GLY A 244 5.19 11.34 -12.60
CA GLY A 244 3.94 10.88 -12.01
C GLY A 244 3.80 11.22 -10.53
N ASP A 245 2.57 11.45 -10.10
CA ASP A 245 2.24 11.60 -8.68
C ASP A 245 2.35 10.26 -7.96
N ALA A 246 2.55 10.28 -6.65
CA ALA A 246 2.38 9.09 -5.82
C ALA A 246 0.93 8.60 -5.85
N GLY A 247 0.71 7.37 -5.43
CA GLY A 247 -0.59 6.74 -5.38
C GLY A 247 -1.49 7.22 -4.25
N SER A 248 -2.41 6.37 -3.84
CA SER A 248 -3.26 6.62 -2.69
C SER A 248 -3.39 5.40 -1.79
N ILE A 249 -3.49 5.62 -0.49
CA ILE A 249 -3.76 4.56 0.47
C ILE A 249 -4.98 4.94 1.28
N SER A 250 -5.95 4.02 1.35
CA SER A 250 -7.16 4.18 2.15
C SER A 250 -7.32 2.98 3.09
N ILE A 251 -7.39 3.24 4.38
CA ILE A 251 -7.56 2.24 5.43
C ILE A 251 -8.82 2.55 6.22
N SER A 252 -9.75 1.61 6.27
CA SER A 252 -10.98 1.69 7.07
C SER A 252 -11.03 0.50 8.04
N THR A 253 -10.90 0.75 9.34
CA THR A 253 -10.81 -0.31 10.36
C THR A 253 -11.49 0.09 11.67
N GLY A 254 -11.84 -0.91 12.50
CA GLY A 254 -12.21 -0.65 13.89
C GLY A 254 -10.98 -0.38 14.76
N GLU A 255 -9.90 -1.11 14.52
CA GLU A 255 -8.63 -1.00 15.24
C GLU A 255 -7.44 -1.04 14.27
N LEU A 256 -6.58 -0.01 14.31
CA LEU A 256 -5.34 0.06 13.53
C LEU A 256 -4.13 0.16 14.46
N ASN A 257 -3.28 -0.85 14.44
CA ASN A 257 -2.04 -0.88 15.17
C ASN A 257 -0.85 -0.97 14.19
N ILE A 258 0.05 0.00 14.26
CA ILE A 258 1.29 0.01 13.47
C ILE A 258 2.46 0.04 14.45
N ASP A 259 3.24 -1.03 14.50
CA ASP A 259 4.41 -1.17 15.36
C ASP A 259 5.65 -1.49 14.52
N ASN A 260 6.57 -0.53 14.46
CA ASN A 260 7.73 -0.56 13.58
C ASN A 260 7.32 -0.78 12.11
N GLY A 261 6.26 -0.11 11.68
CA GLY A 261 5.69 -0.20 10.32
C GLY A 261 5.80 1.11 9.54
N LEU A 262 5.56 1.02 8.23
CA LEU A 262 5.73 2.14 7.30
C LEU A 262 4.54 2.24 6.34
N ILE A 263 4.00 3.44 6.19
CA ILE A 263 3.08 3.80 5.10
C ILE A 263 3.71 4.94 4.31
N THR A 264 3.98 4.72 3.01
CA THR A 264 4.78 5.63 2.19
C THR A 264 4.07 5.96 0.88
N LEU A 265 3.76 7.22 0.71
CA LEU A 265 3.18 7.81 -0.51
C LEU A 265 4.08 8.97 -0.99
N VAL A 266 5.34 8.68 -1.19
CA VAL A 266 6.38 9.68 -1.44
C VAL A 266 6.74 9.74 -2.92
N THR A 267 6.93 10.95 -3.46
CA THR A 267 7.57 11.11 -4.77
C THR A 267 9.04 11.52 -4.60
N THR A 268 9.88 11.02 -5.51
CA THR A 268 11.27 11.47 -5.65
C THR A 268 11.48 12.27 -6.95
N THR A 269 10.40 12.55 -7.66
CA THR A 269 10.31 13.20 -8.97
C THR A 269 9.40 14.43 -8.89
N PRO A 270 9.24 15.25 -9.94
CA PRO A 270 8.41 16.45 -9.91
C PRO A 270 6.90 16.25 -9.65
N GLY A 271 6.42 15.00 -9.59
CA GLY A 271 5.03 14.69 -9.21
C GLY A 271 4.73 15.00 -7.75
N SER A 272 3.45 15.07 -7.43
CA SER A 272 2.97 15.34 -6.06
C SER A 272 2.99 14.08 -5.20
N GLY A 273 3.16 14.26 -3.88
CA GLY A 273 2.92 13.22 -2.89
C GLY A 273 1.49 12.68 -2.97
N GLY A 274 1.28 11.46 -2.48
CA GLY A 274 -0.03 10.82 -2.56
C GLY A 274 -0.94 11.12 -1.37
N ASP A 275 -2.20 10.77 -1.49
CA ASP A 275 -3.18 10.97 -0.43
C ASP A 275 -3.28 9.74 0.48
N LEU A 276 -3.16 9.97 1.80
CA LEU A 276 -3.39 8.97 2.83
C LEU A 276 -4.66 9.28 3.59
N VAL A 277 -5.60 8.34 3.58
CA VAL A 277 -6.86 8.44 4.33
C VAL A 277 -6.97 7.26 5.28
N ILE A 278 -7.12 7.54 6.57
CA ILE A 278 -7.32 6.53 7.63
C ILE A 278 -8.61 6.86 8.37
N ASP A 279 -9.54 5.91 8.40
CA ASP A 279 -10.76 5.95 9.23
C ASP A 279 -10.74 4.74 10.16
N THR A 280 -10.65 5.00 11.48
CA THR A 280 -10.49 3.92 12.46
C THR A 280 -11.14 4.28 13.81
N GLY A 281 -11.58 3.27 14.55
CA GLY A 281 -11.98 3.48 15.95
C GLY A 281 -10.77 3.80 16.83
N THR A 282 -9.73 2.99 16.75
CA THR A 282 -8.50 3.17 17.54
C THR A 282 -7.28 3.18 16.64
N LEU A 283 -6.44 4.22 16.76
CA LEU A 283 -5.14 4.33 16.09
C LEU A 283 -4.02 4.21 17.12
N ARG A 284 -3.10 3.28 16.90
CA ARG A 284 -1.85 3.20 17.64
C ARG A 284 -0.67 3.16 16.69
N LEU A 285 0.20 4.16 16.79
CA LEU A 285 1.49 4.19 16.09
C LEU A 285 2.60 4.05 17.12
N ASN A 286 3.50 3.10 16.93
CA ASN A 286 4.68 2.91 17.76
C ASN A 286 5.91 2.72 16.86
N GLN A 287 6.93 3.58 17.00
CA GLN A 287 8.14 3.53 16.16
C GLN A 287 7.84 3.47 14.64
N SER A 288 6.78 4.13 14.20
CA SER A 288 6.22 3.96 12.87
C SER A 288 6.17 5.29 12.10
N THR A 289 6.14 5.21 10.76
CA THR A 289 6.10 6.39 9.91
C THR A 289 4.92 6.32 8.95
N LEU A 290 4.15 7.41 8.91
CA LEU A 290 3.17 7.70 7.86
C LEU A 290 3.68 8.90 7.06
N SER A 291 3.95 8.74 5.76
CA SER A 291 4.52 9.80 4.94
C SER A 291 3.81 9.96 3.60
N ALA A 292 3.41 11.19 3.31
CA ALA A 292 2.86 11.62 2.01
C ALA A 292 3.73 12.73 1.39
N SER A 293 5.03 12.66 1.54
CA SER A 293 6.00 13.72 1.25
C SER A 293 6.39 13.78 -0.24
N ALA A 294 6.90 14.94 -0.67
CA ALA A 294 7.52 15.11 -1.98
C ALA A 294 9.00 15.47 -1.81
N ASN A 295 9.89 14.60 -2.30
CA ASN A 295 11.34 14.81 -2.23
C ASN A 295 11.89 15.53 -3.48
N SER A 296 11.07 16.35 -4.14
CA SER A 296 11.35 17.06 -5.37
C SER A 296 10.49 18.32 -5.47
N ASP A 297 10.35 18.92 -6.65
CA ASP A 297 9.58 20.16 -6.88
C ASP A 297 8.04 19.97 -6.83
N GLY A 298 7.54 18.76 -6.67
CA GLY A 298 6.11 18.49 -6.48
C GLY A 298 5.61 18.89 -5.09
N ASN A 299 4.31 19.11 -4.98
CA ASN A 299 3.67 19.35 -3.69
C ASN A 299 3.65 18.05 -2.87
N ALA A 300 3.77 18.14 -1.56
CA ALA A 300 3.49 17.01 -0.70
C ALA A 300 2.00 16.64 -0.75
N GLY A 301 1.67 15.40 -0.39
CA GLY A 301 0.30 14.89 -0.41
C GLY A 301 -0.48 15.26 0.84
N ARG A 302 -1.76 14.89 0.87
CA ARG A 302 -2.63 15.11 2.01
C ARG A 302 -2.69 13.89 2.91
N ILE A 303 -2.67 14.11 4.22
CA ILE A 303 -2.93 13.08 5.23
C ILE A 303 -4.22 13.43 5.98
N GLU A 304 -5.22 12.57 5.92
CA GLU A 304 -6.43 12.68 6.70
C GLU A 304 -6.61 11.45 7.59
N ILE A 305 -6.72 11.67 8.90
CA ILE A 305 -6.92 10.61 9.89
C ILE A 305 -8.17 10.95 10.69
N ALA A 306 -9.13 10.04 10.68
CA ALA A 306 -10.29 10.06 11.58
C ALA A 306 -10.18 8.86 12.53
N ALA A 307 -10.22 9.12 13.85
CA ALA A 307 -10.16 8.11 14.89
C ALA A 307 -11.09 8.47 16.06
N VAL A 308 -11.51 7.51 16.87
CA VAL A 308 -12.12 7.82 18.18
C VAL A 308 -11.00 8.10 19.18
N GLU A 309 -9.99 7.24 19.23
CA GLU A 309 -8.80 7.43 20.05
C GLU A 309 -7.52 7.25 19.23
N GLY A 310 -6.57 8.17 19.35
CA GLY A 310 -5.27 8.13 18.68
C GLY A 310 -4.10 8.18 19.66
N SER A 311 -3.05 7.40 19.39
CA SER A 311 -1.80 7.41 20.16
C SER A 311 -0.59 7.28 19.23
N LEU A 312 0.27 8.30 19.24
CA LEU A 312 1.56 8.33 18.56
C LEU A 312 2.65 8.19 19.64
N LEU A 313 3.45 7.14 19.55
CA LEU A 313 4.39 6.74 20.59
C LEU A 313 5.80 6.55 20.02
N ASN A 314 6.82 6.77 20.85
CA ASN A 314 8.20 6.32 20.63
C ASN A 314 8.77 6.63 19.24
N ASN A 315 9.00 7.90 18.92
CA ASN A 315 9.53 8.37 17.64
C ASN A 315 8.61 8.10 16.43
N SER A 316 7.31 7.87 16.64
CA SER A 316 6.39 7.78 15.51
C SER A 316 6.25 9.12 14.80
N VAL A 317 6.17 9.10 13.47
CA VAL A 317 6.12 10.30 12.64
C VAL A 317 4.93 10.24 11.69
N ILE A 318 4.19 11.35 11.62
CA ILE A 318 3.24 11.64 10.55
C ILE A 318 3.80 12.84 9.79
N SER A 319 4.16 12.66 8.51
CA SER A 319 4.78 13.74 7.75
C SER A 319 4.19 13.93 6.36
N SER A 320 4.03 15.18 5.99
CA SER A 320 3.73 15.60 4.62
C SER A 320 4.64 16.76 4.21
N ASP A 321 5.93 16.46 4.16
CA ASP A 321 6.98 17.44 3.93
C ASP A 321 7.35 17.53 2.45
N THR A 322 7.86 18.69 2.00
CA THR A 322 8.51 18.81 0.69
C THR A 322 9.97 19.27 0.85
N THR A 323 10.85 18.68 0.04
CA THR A 323 12.26 19.08 0.00
C THR A 323 12.62 19.94 -1.22
N GLY A 324 11.73 20.02 -2.22
CA GLY A 324 11.87 20.87 -3.43
C GLY A 324 11.08 22.17 -3.33
N ASN A 325 10.70 22.71 -4.50
CA ASN A 325 9.95 23.96 -4.59
C ASN A 325 8.42 23.81 -4.47
N GLY A 326 7.93 22.60 -4.17
CA GLY A 326 6.50 22.35 -3.92
C GLY A 326 6.07 22.82 -2.54
N VAL A 327 4.76 22.93 -2.34
CA VAL A 327 4.12 23.28 -1.07
C VAL A 327 4.09 22.06 -0.15
N GLY A 328 4.31 22.25 1.16
CA GLY A 328 4.06 21.21 2.17
C GLY A 328 2.60 20.75 2.12
N GLY A 329 2.31 19.48 2.41
CA GLY A 329 0.95 18.97 2.34
C GLY A 329 0.19 19.15 3.65
N ASP A 330 -1.12 19.22 3.56
CA ASP A 330 -1.96 19.41 4.74
C ASP A 330 -2.14 18.11 5.52
N ILE A 331 -2.12 18.22 6.85
CA ILE A 331 -2.39 17.12 7.76
C ILE A 331 -3.63 17.47 8.59
N LEU A 332 -4.67 16.63 8.47
CA LEU A 332 -5.89 16.74 9.26
C LEU A 332 -6.06 15.49 10.13
N ILE A 333 -6.09 15.69 11.45
CA ILE A 333 -6.38 14.62 12.41
C ILE A 333 -7.63 14.97 13.20
N LYS A 334 -8.62 14.10 13.12
CA LYS A 334 -9.88 14.15 13.89
C LYS A 334 -9.85 12.99 14.88
N ALA A 335 -9.87 13.27 16.18
CA ALA A 335 -9.94 12.23 17.21
C ALA A 335 -10.62 12.77 18.46
N ASN A 336 -11.42 11.97 19.19
CA ASN A 336 -11.95 12.43 20.46
C ASN A 336 -10.81 12.62 21.48
N LYS A 337 -9.86 11.70 21.48
CA LYS A 337 -8.64 11.77 22.30
C LYS A 337 -7.41 11.52 21.45
N LEU A 338 -6.38 12.36 21.61
CA LEU A 338 -5.11 12.21 20.91
C LEU A 338 -3.94 12.35 21.88
N ASN A 339 -3.05 11.36 21.86
CA ASN A 339 -1.82 11.33 22.64
C ASN A 339 -0.60 11.35 21.70
N ILE A 340 0.33 12.26 21.92
CA ILE A 340 1.59 12.37 21.18
C ILE A 340 2.72 12.32 22.21
N PHE A 341 3.40 11.18 22.32
CA PHE A 341 4.34 10.91 23.41
C PHE A 341 5.72 10.49 22.90
N SER A 342 6.71 10.70 23.73
CA SER A 342 8.04 10.10 23.59
C SER A 342 8.69 10.36 22.22
N GLN A 343 8.88 11.62 21.88
CA GLN A 343 9.49 12.09 20.62
C GLN A 343 8.67 11.80 19.36
N ALA A 344 7.39 11.44 19.51
CA ALA A 344 6.52 11.37 18.36
C ALA A 344 6.26 12.76 17.77
N GLY A 345 6.08 12.83 16.44
CA GLY A 345 5.98 14.11 15.75
C GLY A 345 4.95 14.12 14.62
N ILE A 346 4.41 15.32 14.38
CA ILE A 346 3.60 15.64 13.20
C ILE A 346 4.30 16.78 12.48
N SER A 347 4.59 16.61 11.17
CA SER A 347 5.32 17.61 10.38
C SER A 347 4.67 17.86 9.03
N SER A 348 4.51 19.13 8.69
CA SER A 348 4.21 19.57 7.32
C SER A 348 5.17 20.72 6.98
N SER A 349 6.35 20.39 6.49
CA SER A 349 7.42 21.36 6.29
C SER A 349 7.82 21.51 4.83
N ALA A 350 8.32 22.68 4.43
CA ALA A 350 8.87 22.95 3.12
C ALA A 350 10.32 23.44 3.26
N THR A 351 11.26 22.76 2.60
CA THR A 351 12.67 23.18 2.60
C THR A 351 13.07 24.01 1.38
N GLY A 352 12.21 24.06 0.34
CA GLY A 352 12.37 24.86 -0.86
C GLY A 352 11.76 26.27 -0.75
N ALA A 353 11.40 26.84 -1.92
CA ALA A 353 10.93 28.23 -2.04
C ALA A 353 9.43 28.41 -1.76
N SER A 354 8.70 27.37 -1.41
CA SER A 354 7.26 27.39 -1.14
C SER A 354 6.93 27.35 0.34
N ASP A 355 5.66 27.61 0.64
CA ASP A 355 5.13 27.60 1.99
C ASP A 355 5.03 26.15 2.53
N ALA A 356 5.12 26.00 3.84
CA ALA A 356 4.74 24.78 4.52
C ALA A 356 3.21 24.58 4.42
N GLY A 357 2.74 23.34 4.55
CA GLY A 357 1.30 23.05 4.65
C GLY A 357 0.77 23.24 6.07
N ASP A 358 -0.52 23.14 6.22
CA ASP A 358 -1.22 23.33 7.49
C ASP A 358 -1.36 22.01 8.27
N VAL A 359 -1.31 22.11 9.60
CA VAL A 359 -1.65 21.01 10.52
C VAL A 359 -2.89 21.38 11.30
N THR A 360 -3.95 20.59 11.15
CA THR A 360 -5.21 20.80 11.86
C THR A 360 -5.51 19.59 12.74
N LEU A 361 -5.66 19.81 14.04
CA LEU A 361 -6.08 18.83 15.02
C LEU A 361 -7.45 19.17 15.58
N LEU A 362 -8.45 18.33 15.31
CA LEU A 362 -9.82 18.46 15.86
C LEU A 362 -9.97 17.38 16.94
N VAL A 363 -9.75 17.77 18.22
CA VAL A 363 -9.69 16.84 19.34
C VAL A 363 -10.62 17.30 20.48
N PRO A 364 -11.95 17.08 20.36
CA PRO A 364 -12.92 17.69 21.26
C PRO A 364 -12.74 17.33 22.74
N GLU A 365 -12.20 16.17 23.10
CA GLU A 365 -12.10 15.78 24.51
C GLU A 365 -10.71 16.08 25.12
N ILE A 366 -9.67 15.38 24.68
CA ILE A 366 -8.36 15.47 25.33
C ILE A 366 -7.24 15.40 24.30
N LEU A 367 -6.40 16.43 24.25
CA LEU A 367 -5.12 16.39 23.58
C LEU A 367 -3.97 16.40 24.62
N GLN A 368 -3.08 15.42 24.53
CA GLN A 368 -1.86 15.35 25.33
C GLN A 368 -0.64 15.27 24.44
N ILE A 369 0.28 16.19 24.60
CA ILE A 369 1.59 16.19 23.93
C ILE A 369 2.65 16.19 25.01
N VAL A 370 3.38 15.08 25.15
CA VAL A 370 4.41 14.91 26.19
C VAL A 370 5.70 14.41 25.56
N GLY A 371 6.69 15.28 25.48
CA GLY A 371 7.95 15.00 24.78
C GLY A 371 7.78 14.85 23.28
N GLY A 372 6.73 15.42 22.69
CA GLY A 372 6.40 15.34 21.26
C GLY A 372 6.56 16.66 20.52
N SER A 373 6.28 16.67 19.21
CA SER A 373 6.36 17.88 18.39
C SER A 373 5.27 17.99 17.34
N ILE A 374 4.85 19.23 17.04
CA ILE A 374 4.03 19.59 15.88
C ILE A 374 4.74 20.74 15.16
N GLN A 375 5.02 20.56 13.86
CA GLN A 375 5.84 21.53 13.12
C GLN A 375 5.26 21.80 11.73
N THR A 376 5.20 23.09 11.36
CA THR A 376 4.90 23.59 10.02
C THR A 376 5.95 24.64 9.66
N THR A 377 7.13 24.18 9.24
CA THR A 377 8.29 25.05 9.04
C THR A 377 8.62 25.22 7.57
N SER A 378 8.73 26.44 7.08
CA SER A 378 9.29 26.73 5.76
C SER A 378 10.71 27.27 5.89
N ALA A 379 11.61 26.78 5.02
CA ALA A 379 13.00 27.24 5.01
C ALA A 379 13.19 28.59 4.30
N LEU A 380 12.41 28.86 3.24
CA LEU A 380 12.61 30.05 2.38
C LEU A 380 11.34 30.90 2.17
N SER A 381 10.18 30.44 2.56
CA SER A 381 8.89 31.11 2.37
C SER A 381 8.07 31.17 3.66
N GLY A 382 6.74 31.23 3.59
CA GLY A 382 5.85 31.30 4.75
C GLY A 382 5.73 29.99 5.52
N GLY A 383 5.70 30.04 6.84
CA GLY A 383 5.33 28.92 7.69
C GLY A 383 3.85 28.57 7.51
N GLY A 384 3.49 27.28 7.52
CA GLY A 384 2.09 26.84 7.55
C GLY A 384 1.46 27.07 8.92
N SER A 385 0.12 27.07 8.97
CA SER A 385 -0.59 27.29 10.23
C SER A 385 -0.78 26.00 11.02
N ILE A 386 -0.84 26.11 12.33
CA ILE A 386 -1.20 25.02 13.24
C ILE A 386 -2.52 25.39 13.93
N ASN A 387 -3.58 24.62 13.66
CA ASN A 387 -4.89 24.82 14.25
C ASN A 387 -5.26 23.65 15.16
N ILE A 388 -5.39 23.91 16.45
CA ILE A 388 -5.73 22.92 17.47
C ILE A 388 -7.07 23.32 18.10
N GLN A 389 -8.12 22.58 17.80
CA GLN A 389 -9.46 22.82 18.34
C GLN A 389 -9.79 21.71 19.35
N THR A 390 -10.02 22.11 20.59
CA THR A 390 -10.35 21.21 21.69
C THR A 390 -11.43 21.84 22.55
N LEU A 391 -12.55 21.17 22.74
CA LEU A 391 -13.63 21.71 23.59
C LEU A 391 -13.33 21.56 25.09
N ASN A 392 -12.39 20.67 25.47
CA ASN A 392 -12.15 20.35 26.86
C ASN A 392 -10.68 20.69 27.26
N ARG A 393 -9.74 19.75 27.15
CA ARG A 393 -8.43 19.92 27.75
C ARG A 393 -7.26 19.65 26.81
N ILE A 394 -6.28 20.57 26.85
CA ILE A 394 -4.95 20.41 26.26
C ILE A 394 -3.90 20.38 27.37
N ARG A 395 -2.99 19.39 27.29
CA ARG A 395 -1.75 19.33 28.08
C ARG A 395 -0.56 19.23 27.15
N ILE A 396 0.37 20.19 27.30
CA ILE A 396 1.64 20.22 26.58
C ILE A 396 2.76 20.21 27.62
N ASP A 397 3.63 19.17 27.58
CA ASP A 397 4.72 18.99 28.54
C ASP A 397 6.00 18.59 27.80
N GLN A 398 7.11 19.27 28.02
CA GLN A 398 8.41 19.00 27.39
C GLN A 398 8.32 18.87 25.85
N SER A 399 7.53 19.72 25.21
CA SER A 399 7.12 19.56 23.81
C SER A 399 7.33 20.85 23.01
N ILE A 400 7.31 20.75 21.68
CA ILE A 400 7.48 21.87 20.75
C ILE A 400 6.31 21.94 19.80
N ILE A 401 5.70 23.13 19.69
CA ILE A 401 4.75 23.47 18.62
C ILE A 401 5.36 24.65 17.86
N SER A 402 5.64 24.48 16.56
CA SER A 402 6.35 25.49 15.77
C SER A 402 5.73 25.71 14.41
N ALA A 403 5.34 26.95 14.12
CA ALA A 403 4.86 27.44 12.82
C ALA A 403 5.81 28.54 12.33
N SER A 404 7.04 28.17 11.91
CA SER A 404 8.12 29.10 11.69
C SER A 404 8.49 29.27 10.22
N ALA A 405 8.89 30.47 9.84
CA ALA A 405 9.45 30.80 8.55
C ALA A 405 10.92 31.25 8.68
N ASN A 406 11.83 30.51 8.03
CA ASN A 406 13.26 30.84 8.05
C ASN A 406 13.70 31.64 6.81
N GLY A 407 12.78 32.02 5.92
CA GLY A 407 13.04 32.80 4.74
C GLY A 407 13.65 34.17 5.04
N VAL A 408 14.37 34.73 4.06
CA VAL A 408 15.12 35.99 4.19
C VAL A 408 14.41 37.17 3.53
N THR A 409 13.20 36.99 3.02
CA THR A 409 12.40 38.03 2.37
C THR A 409 11.33 38.55 3.31
N GLU A 410 10.91 39.80 3.13
CA GLU A 410 9.81 40.41 3.92
C GLU A 410 8.46 39.69 3.75
N SER A 411 8.28 38.92 2.67
CA SER A 411 7.10 38.10 2.43
C SER A 411 7.09 36.78 3.18
N SER A 412 8.21 36.36 3.79
CA SER A 412 8.34 35.10 4.51
C SER A 412 7.77 35.22 5.93
N GLY A 413 6.46 35.28 6.09
CA GLY A 413 5.79 35.40 7.38
C GLY A 413 5.77 34.06 8.15
N GLY A 414 5.88 34.12 9.49
CA GLY A 414 5.62 32.96 10.36
C GLY A 414 4.17 32.52 10.23
N GLY A 415 3.90 31.21 10.31
CA GLY A 415 2.55 30.68 10.32
C GLY A 415 1.83 30.97 11.64
N ASN A 416 0.51 31.01 11.62
CA ASN A 416 -0.28 31.23 12.82
C ASN A 416 -0.43 29.92 13.62
N ILE A 417 -0.47 30.06 14.94
CA ILE A 417 -0.79 28.97 15.86
C ILE A 417 -2.05 29.34 16.62
N ASN A 418 -3.10 28.57 16.37
CA ASN A 418 -4.40 28.78 17.01
C ASN A 418 -4.70 27.59 17.92
N ILE A 419 -4.92 27.84 19.22
CA ILE A 419 -5.15 26.80 20.23
C ILE A 419 -6.32 27.23 21.09
N ASP A 420 -7.46 26.57 20.94
CA ASP A 420 -8.71 26.95 21.60
C ASP A 420 -9.26 25.81 22.49
N PRO A 421 -8.83 25.70 23.76
CA PRO A 421 -9.33 24.75 24.76
C PRO A 421 -10.14 25.45 25.86
N GLU A 422 -10.97 24.69 26.57
CA GLU A 422 -11.52 25.13 27.87
C GLU A 422 -10.45 25.15 28.96
N LEU A 423 -9.57 24.13 28.99
CA LEU A 423 -8.45 24.03 29.94
C LEU A 423 -7.12 23.82 29.24
N PHE A 424 -6.20 24.75 29.40
CA PHE A 424 -4.87 24.72 28.82
C PHE A 424 -3.77 24.59 29.89
N THR A 425 -2.96 23.56 29.78
CA THR A 425 -1.82 23.33 30.66
C THR A 425 -0.54 23.17 29.83
N ILE A 426 0.44 24.05 30.04
CA ILE A 426 1.75 23.99 29.37
C ILE A 426 2.87 23.96 30.41
N ARG A 427 3.88 23.09 30.22
CA ARG A 427 5.03 22.96 31.09
C ARG A 427 6.28 22.59 30.30
N GLN A 428 7.40 23.32 30.55
CA GLN A 428 8.71 23.07 29.94
C GLN A 428 8.66 22.90 28.40
N SER A 429 7.77 23.65 27.74
CA SER A 429 7.48 23.53 26.33
C SER A 429 7.66 24.85 25.60
N GLN A 430 7.70 24.80 24.27
CA GLN A 430 7.82 25.97 23.41
C GLN A 430 6.67 26.00 22.41
N ILE A 431 6.07 27.18 22.25
CA ILE A 431 5.12 27.50 21.17
C ILE A 431 5.74 28.66 20.40
N VAL A 432 6.03 28.45 19.11
CA VAL A 432 6.87 29.36 18.32
C VAL A 432 6.17 29.65 16.97
N ALA A 433 5.89 30.91 16.70
CA ALA A 433 5.33 31.42 15.45
C ALA A 433 6.22 32.54 14.90
N GLN A 434 7.48 32.23 14.62
CA GLN A 434 8.49 33.23 14.26
C GLN A 434 8.75 33.29 12.75
N ALA A 435 9.18 34.48 12.29
CA ALA A 435 9.78 34.68 10.98
C ALA A 435 11.20 35.23 11.12
N ASN A 436 12.09 34.83 10.22
CA ASN A 436 13.45 35.34 10.21
C ASN A 436 13.54 36.77 9.63
N ALA A 437 12.76 37.09 8.60
CA ALA A 437 12.78 38.40 7.93
C ALA A 437 11.39 39.04 7.77
N GLY A 438 10.33 38.27 7.65
CA GLY A 438 8.94 38.76 7.55
C GLY A 438 8.30 39.04 8.92
N THR A 439 6.99 39.14 8.94
CA THR A 439 6.24 39.26 10.20
C THR A 439 6.12 37.91 10.90
N GLY A 440 6.32 37.87 12.21
CA GLY A 440 5.98 36.72 13.03
C GLY A 440 4.48 36.39 12.90
N GLY A 441 4.14 35.11 13.07
CA GLY A 441 2.72 34.69 13.10
C GLY A 441 2.05 35.03 14.44
N ASN A 442 0.72 34.95 14.45
CA ASN A 442 -0.04 35.11 15.68
C ASN A 442 -0.08 33.80 16.47
N ILE A 443 -0.13 33.91 17.78
CA ILE A 443 -0.42 32.81 18.70
C ILE A 443 -1.66 33.21 19.47
N ASP A 444 -2.79 32.57 19.18
CA ASP A 444 -4.10 32.84 19.75
C ASP A 444 -4.60 31.65 20.57
#